data_54a7d497112cfd9d17c21c12b2283bf1
#
_entry.id   54a7d497112cfd9d17c21c12b2283bf1
#
_cell.length_a   1.000
_cell.length_b   1.000
_cell.length_c   1.000
_cell.angle_alpha   90.00
_cell.angle_beta   90.00
_cell.angle_gamma   90.00
#
_symmetry.space_group_name_H-M   'P 1'
#
loop_
_entity.id
_entity.type
_entity.pdbx_description
1 polymer ?
#
loop_
_entity_poly.entity_id
_entity_poly.type
_entity_poly.pdbx_seq_one_letter_code
_entity_poly.pdbx_strand_id
1 'polypeptide(L)'
;MTVMCLVTGTGVRAHLKAMGKPLYMAFATGDAIPTIPYLIDNLHNHHKINRDVTNTILPISISLFNYDGVILLALSFVGAASIYGVTLQPGTIATAFLITFLLSTSYSDIMASSYLIALLLEPFGLPAEAMIAMLIPLNPVLDAVFTATKVYPVCVTAAVMSKRMEGL
;
A
#
# COMPACT_ATOMS: atom_id res chain seq x y z
N MET A 1 -11.78 -0.90 -10.29
CA MET A 1 -12.41 0.06 -11.21
C MET A 1 -13.93 -0.12 -11.28
N THR A 2 -14.43 -1.31 -11.50
CA THR A 2 -15.87 -1.61 -11.57
C THR A 2 -16.64 -1.14 -10.34
N VAL A 3 -16.10 -1.41 -9.14
CA VAL A 3 -16.73 -1.02 -7.87
C VAL A 3 -16.92 0.50 -7.76
N MET A 4 -15.92 1.30 -8.14
CA MET A 4 -16.03 2.77 -8.08
C MET A 4 -17.06 3.30 -9.07
N CYS A 5 -17.10 2.77 -10.29
CA CYS A 5 -18.11 3.14 -11.27
C CYS A 5 -19.54 2.78 -10.82
N LEU A 6 -19.72 1.63 -10.14
CA LEU A 6 -21.00 1.21 -9.57
C LEU A 6 -21.44 2.11 -8.40
N VAL A 7 -20.50 2.50 -7.55
CA VAL A 7 -20.77 3.31 -6.37
C VAL A 7 -21.05 4.78 -6.73
N THR A 8 -20.31 5.32 -7.70
CA THR A 8 -20.40 6.76 -8.05
C THR A 8 -21.26 7.05 -9.28
N GLY A 9 -21.62 6.04 -10.07
CA GLY A 9 -22.35 6.20 -11.33
C GLY A 9 -21.57 6.90 -12.43
N THR A 10 -20.25 7.06 -12.27
CA THR A 10 -19.39 7.77 -13.24
C THR A 10 -18.74 6.79 -14.21
N GLY A 11 -18.58 7.21 -15.47
CA GLY A 11 -17.92 6.39 -16.48
C GLY A 11 -16.44 6.18 -16.21
N VAL A 12 -15.91 5.01 -16.58
CA VAL A 12 -14.51 4.59 -16.37
C VAL A 12 -13.50 5.64 -16.86
N ARG A 13 -13.73 6.23 -18.03
CA ARG A 13 -12.83 7.26 -18.61
C ARG A 13 -12.79 8.54 -17.78
N ALA A 14 -13.95 9.00 -17.31
CA ALA A 14 -14.03 10.19 -16.47
C ALA A 14 -13.32 9.97 -15.13
N HIS A 15 -13.49 8.78 -14.54
CA HIS A 15 -12.83 8.41 -13.30
C HIS A 15 -11.30 8.32 -13.45
N LEU A 16 -10.79 7.69 -14.52
CA LEU A 16 -9.35 7.64 -14.80
C LEU A 16 -8.74 9.04 -14.97
N LYS A 17 -9.44 9.92 -15.68
CA LYS A 17 -9.00 11.31 -15.88
C LYS A 17 -8.96 12.07 -14.54
N ALA A 18 -9.95 11.87 -13.70
CA ALA A 18 -10.04 12.49 -12.39
C ALA A 18 -8.92 11.98 -11.44
N MET A 19 -8.55 10.69 -11.54
CA MET A 19 -7.47 10.08 -10.74
C MET A 19 -6.06 10.46 -11.21
N GLY A 20 -5.91 11.10 -12.37
CA GLY A 20 -4.59 11.43 -12.94
C GLY A 20 -3.70 12.25 -12.00
N LYS A 21 -4.23 13.30 -11.38
CA LYS A 21 -3.47 14.14 -10.43
C LYS A 21 -3.09 13.38 -9.15
N PRO A 22 -4.02 12.70 -8.44
CA PRO A 22 -3.67 11.89 -7.29
C PRO A 22 -2.61 10.82 -7.58
N LEU A 23 -2.75 10.10 -8.69
CA LEU A 23 -1.81 9.07 -9.11
C LEU A 23 -0.42 9.63 -9.43
N TYR A 24 -0.38 10.76 -10.15
CA TYR A 24 0.89 11.44 -10.43
C TYR A 24 1.60 11.87 -9.14
N MET A 25 0.88 12.47 -8.19
CA MET A 25 1.45 12.86 -6.91
C MET A 25 1.93 11.67 -6.10
N ALA A 26 1.15 10.59 -6.04
CA ALA A 26 1.54 9.35 -5.37
C ALA A 26 2.84 8.78 -5.94
N PHE A 27 2.94 8.70 -7.27
CA PHE A 27 4.12 8.19 -7.94
C PHE A 27 5.35 9.12 -7.76
N ALA A 28 5.14 10.43 -7.83
CA ALA A 28 6.22 11.41 -7.73
C ALA A 28 6.79 11.53 -6.31
N THR A 29 5.96 11.33 -5.28
CA THR A 29 6.38 11.46 -3.87
C THR A 29 6.75 10.13 -3.23
N GLY A 30 6.27 9.01 -3.75
CA GLY A 30 6.38 7.70 -3.09
C GLY A 30 5.64 7.62 -1.75
N ASP A 31 4.77 8.60 -1.44
CA ASP A 31 4.01 8.67 -0.20
C ASP A 31 2.53 8.97 -0.48
N ALA A 32 1.65 8.31 0.25
CA ALA A 32 0.21 8.47 0.12
C ALA A 32 -0.33 9.73 0.82
N ILE A 33 0.34 10.23 1.85
CA ILE A 33 -0.11 11.40 2.64
C ILE A 33 -0.23 12.65 1.78
N PRO A 34 0.76 13.03 0.94
CA PRO A 34 0.66 14.19 0.06
C PRO A 34 -0.45 14.09 -0.98
N THR A 35 -1.00 12.89 -1.21
CA THR A 35 -2.10 12.69 -2.17
C THR A 35 -3.47 13.01 -1.59
N ILE A 36 -3.60 13.10 -0.26
CA ILE A 36 -4.89 13.32 0.44
C ILE A 36 -5.64 14.54 -0.10
N PRO A 37 -5.05 15.74 -0.23
CA PRO A 37 -5.78 16.90 -0.73
C PRO A 37 -6.36 16.68 -2.14
N TYR A 38 -5.59 16.03 -3.01
CA TYR A 38 -6.01 15.73 -4.39
C TYR A 38 -7.14 14.68 -4.43
N LEU A 39 -7.12 13.72 -3.49
CA LEU A 39 -8.19 12.73 -3.35
C LEU A 39 -9.47 13.36 -2.83
N ILE A 40 -9.39 14.26 -1.85
CA ILE A 40 -10.53 15.00 -1.32
C ILE A 40 -11.18 15.84 -2.43
N ASP A 41 -10.37 16.59 -3.17
CA ASP A 41 -10.86 17.40 -4.30
C ASP A 41 -11.49 16.53 -5.39
N ASN A 42 -10.90 15.37 -5.69
CA ASN A 42 -11.46 14.43 -6.64
C ASN A 42 -12.83 13.90 -6.18
N LEU A 43 -12.91 13.40 -4.95
CA LEU A 43 -14.14 12.84 -4.39
C LEU A 43 -15.25 13.89 -4.27
N HIS A 44 -14.89 15.11 -3.88
CA HIS A 44 -15.86 16.19 -3.78
C HIS A 44 -16.33 16.70 -5.15
N ASN A 45 -15.40 17.07 -6.05
CA ASN A 45 -15.73 17.75 -7.30
C ASN A 45 -16.30 16.80 -8.36
N HIS A 46 -15.81 15.57 -8.44
CA HIS A 46 -16.23 14.60 -9.46
C HIS A 46 -17.27 13.60 -8.97
N HIS A 47 -17.30 13.30 -7.68
CA HIS A 47 -18.19 12.28 -7.12
C HIS A 47 -19.23 12.84 -6.14
N LYS A 48 -19.21 14.18 -5.87
CA LYS A 48 -20.14 14.91 -5.00
C LYS A 48 -20.24 14.34 -3.57
N ILE A 49 -19.13 13.81 -3.06
CA ILE A 49 -19.04 13.24 -1.74
C ILE A 49 -18.75 14.34 -0.71
N ASN A 50 -19.32 14.23 0.48
CA ASN A 50 -19.14 15.20 1.56
C ASN A 50 -17.66 15.30 1.98
N ARG A 51 -17.14 16.54 2.07
CA ARG A 51 -15.73 16.80 2.43
C ARG A 51 -15.42 16.37 3.85
N ASP A 52 -16.31 16.59 4.82
CA ASP A 52 -16.04 16.30 6.22
C ASP A 52 -15.86 14.80 6.45
N VAL A 53 -16.71 13.99 5.81
CA VAL A 53 -16.60 12.53 5.84
C VAL A 53 -15.31 12.06 5.16
N THR A 54 -14.98 12.63 4.02
CA THR A 54 -13.78 12.28 3.25
C THR A 54 -12.50 12.64 4.01
N ASN A 55 -12.46 13.80 4.68
CA ASN A 55 -11.33 14.23 5.50
C ASN A 55 -11.02 13.27 6.64
N THR A 56 -12.02 12.60 7.17
CA THR A 56 -11.84 11.62 8.26
C THR A 56 -11.49 10.23 7.72
N ILE A 57 -12.17 9.79 6.67
CA ILE A 57 -12.04 8.41 6.16
C ILE A 57 -10.74 8.20 5.38
N LEU A 58 -10.27 9.19 4.61
CA LEU A 58 -9.06 9.02 3.79
C LEU A 58 -7.79 8.72 4.60
N PRO A 59 -7.44 9.48 5.66
CA PRO A 59 -6.27 9.15 6.47
C PRO A 59 -6.36 7.77 7.12
N ILE A 60 -7.54 7.39 7.61
CA ILE A 60 -7.77 6.07 8.20
C ILE A 60 -7.59 4.98 7.13
N SER A 61 -8.15 5.17 5.93
CA SER A 61 -8.02 4.21 4.84
C SER A 61 -6.57 4.04 4.41
N ILE A 62 -5.79 5.12 4.31
CA ILE A 62 -4.36 5.04 3.98
C ILE A 62 -3.60 4.19 5.00
N SER A 63 -3.89 4.37 6.29
CA SER A 63 -3.24 3.61 7.36
C SER A 63 -3.64 2.12 7.39
N LEU A 64 -4.85 1.80 6.95
CA LEU A 64 -5.32 0.41 6.89
C LEU A 64 -4.79 -0.36 5.67
N PHE A 65 -4.50 0.33 4.56
CA PHE A 65 -4.00 -0.31 3.33
C PHE A 65 -2.47 -0.41 3.31
N ASN A 66 -1.88 -1.17 4.24
CA ASN A 66 -0.42 -1.36 4.39
C ASN A 66 0.09 -2.63 3.70
N TYR A 67 -0.47 -3.00 2.53
CA TYR A 67 -0.09 -4.21 1.80
C TYR A 67 1.32 -4.12 1.15
N ASP A 68 1.83 -2.92 0.92
CA ASP A 68 3.18 -2.63 0.46
C ASP A 68 4.25 -3.27 1.37
N GLY A 69 4.11 -3.11 2.70
CA GLY A 69 4.97 -3.78 3.67
C GLY A 69 4.91 -5.30 3.58
N VAL A 70 3.71 -5.87 3.40
CA VAL A 70 3.56 -7.32 3.22
C VAL A 70 4.30 -7.80 1.97
N ILE A 71 4.13 -7.11 0.85
CA ILE A 71 4.77 -7.50 -0.42
C ILE A 71 6.29 -7.37 -0.32
N LEU A 72 6.80 -6.27 0.24
CA LEU A 72 8.24 -6.05 0.38
C LEU A 72 8.89 -7.12 1.28
N LEU A 73 8.30 -7.39 2.43
CA LEU A 73 8.82 -8.40 3.36
C LEU A 73 8.74 -9.82 2.78
N ALA A 74 7.63 -10.16 2.10
CA ALA A 74 7.51 -11.45 1.44
C ALA A 74 8.54 -11.60 0.31
N LEU A 75 8.77 -10.55 -0.50
CA LEU A 75 9.79 -10.54 -1.54
C LEU A 75 11.20 -10.70 -0.95
N SER A 76 11.46 -10.04 0.19
CA SER A 76 12.72 -10.16 0.92
C SER A 76 12.98 -11.59 1.39
N PHE A 77 11.96 -12.24 1.95
CA PHE A 77 12.07 -13.63 2.41
C PHE A 77 12.31 -14.61 1.26
N VAL A 78 11.50 -14.53 0.21
CA VAL A 78 11.63 -15.41 -0.96
C VAL A 78 12.96 -15.16 -1.68
N GLY A 79 13.37 -13.90 -1.80
CA GLY A 79 14.66 -13.52 -2.39
C GLY A 79 15.84 -14.09 -1.60
N ALA A 80 15.84 -13.91 -0.27
CA ALA A 80 16.88 -14.47 0.59
C ALA A 80 16.92 -16.00 0.52
N ALA A 81 15.77 -16.68 0.61
CA ALA A 81 15.70 -18.12 0.48
C ALA A 81 16.25 -18.63 -0.85
N SER A 82 15.99 -17.89 -1.95
CA SER A 82 16.51 -18.23 -3.27
C SER A 82 18.04 -18.04 -3.37
N ILE A 83 18.56 -16.93 -2.84
CA ILE A 83 20.01 -16.62 -2.87
C ILE A 83 20.82 -17.64 -2.05
N TYR A 84 20.31 -18.01 -0.89
CA TYR A 84 20.99 -18.91 0.03
C TYR A 84 20.62 -20.38 -0.15
N GLY A 85 19.82 -20.71 -1.18
CA GLY A 85 19.46 -22.10 -1.52
C GLY A 85 18.64 -22.81 -0.45
N VAL A 86 17.88 -22.07 0.36
CA VAL A 86 17.03 -22.65 1.42
C VAL A 86 15.77 -23.23 0.81
N THR A 87 15.51 -24.50 1.11
CA THR A 87 14.29 -25.18 0.67
C THR A 87 13.07 -24.68 1.45
N LEU A 88 12.11 -24.13 0.73
CA LEU A 88 10.88 -23.61 1.31
C LEU A 88 9.92 -24.77 1.64
N GLN A 89 9.96 -25.26 2.86
CA GLN A 89 8.97 -26.24 3.35
C GLN A 89 7.66 -25.53 3.71
N PRO A 90 6.49 -26.21 3.62
CA PRO A 90 5.19 -25.61 3.95
C PRO A 90 5.13 -24.97 5.34
N GLY A 91 5.76 -25.56 6.34
CA GLY A 91 5.85 -25.01 7.70
C GLY A 91 6.65 -23.71 7.74
N THR A 92 7.79 -23.65 7.05
CA THR A 92 8.63 -22.46 6.94
C THR A 92 7.88 -21.30 6.26
N ILE A 93 7.15 -21.62 5.18
CA ILE A 93 6.33 -20.62 4.48
C ILE A 93 5.22 -20.08 5.38
N ALA A 94 4.52 -20.95 6.11
CA ALA A 94 3.46 -20.54 7.02
C ALA A 94 3.97 -19.64 8.14
N THR A 95 5.12 -19.99 8.73
CA THR A 95 5.75 -19.18 9.78
C THR A 95 6.23 -17.83 9.25
N ALA A 96 6.90 -17.83 8.09
CA ALA A 96 7.34 -16.60 7.44
C ALA A 96 6.18 -15.69 7.07
N PHE A 97 5.07 -16.25 6.57
CA PHE A 97 3.85 -15.49 6.27
C PHE A 97 3.25 -14.83 7.52
N LEU A 98 3.17 -15.58 8.64
CA LEU A 98 2.66 -15.04 9.89
C LEU A 98 3.53 -13.89 10.41
N ILE A 99 4.86 -14.07 10.42
CA ILE A 99 5.81 -13.03 10.83
C ILE A 99 5.70 -11.82 9.90
N THR A 100 5.67 -12.03 8.59
CA THR A 100 5.49 -10.96 7.59
C THR A 100 4.22 -10.15 7.85
N PHE A 101 3.10 -10.82 8.10
CA PHE A 101 1.82 -10.17 8.37
C PHE A 101 1.89 -9.32 9.64
N LEU A 102 2.48 -9.83 10.71
CA LEU A 102 2.65 -9.07 11.96
C LEU A 102 3.60 -7.88 11.79
N LEU A 103 4.74 -8.07 11.13
CA LEU A 103 5.73 -7.01 10.92
C LEU A 103 5.23 -5.93 9.96
N SER A 104 4.41 -6.28 8.97
CA SER A 104 3.87 -5.31 8.00
C SER A 104 3.05 -4.19 8.63
N THR A 105 2.44 -4.44 9.80
CA THR A 105 1.70 -3.40 10.54
C THR A 105 2.59 -2.26 11.04
N SER A 106 3.88 -2.52 11.20
CA SER A 106 4.89 -1.55 11.66
C SER A 106 5.68 -0.93 10.50
N TYR A 107 5.34 -1.29 9.26
CA TYR A 107 6.02 -0.76 8.08
C TYR A 107 5.64 0.72 7.87
N SER A 108 6.62 1.62 7.89
CA SER A 108 6.39 3.06 7.73
C SER A 108 7.35 3.75 6.76
N ASP A 109 8.64 3.39 6.78
CA ASP A 109 9.66 4.04 5.98
C ASP A 109 10.85 3.09 5.63
N ILE A 110 11.82 3.61 4.86
CA ILE A 110 12.99 2.86 4.40
C ILE A 110 13.84 2.33 5.57
N MET A 111 14.01 3.12 6.64
CA MET A 111 14.80 2.70 7.80
C MET A 111 14.09 1.58 8.57
N ALA A 112 12.79 1.73 8.79
CA ALA A 112 11.97 0.69 9.40
C ALA A 112 11.97 -0.59 8.55
N SER A 113 11.92 -0.49 7.21
CA SER A 113 11.94 -1.65 6.33
C SER A 113 13.20 -2.49 6.47
N SER A 114 14.37 -1.86 6.60
CA SER A 114 15.65 -2.57 6.79
C SER A 114 15.67 -3.38 8.09
N TYR A 115 15.18 -2.77 9.17
CA TYR A 115 15.08 -3.44 10.47
C TYR A 115 14.05 -4.59 10.42
N LEU A 116 12.91 -4.39 9.79
CA LEU A 116 11.88 -5.41 9.65
C LEU A 116 12.32 -6.59 8.78
N ILE A 117 13.13 -6.34 7.74
CA ILE A 117 13.75 -7.41 6.93
C ILE A 117 14.71 -8.25 7.81
N ALA A 118 15.52 -7.60 8.64
CA ALA A 118 16.41 -8.33 9.55
C ALA A 118 15.61 -9.18 10.52
N LEU A 119 14.59 -8.63 11.18
CA LEU A 119 13.70 -9.36 12.10
C LEU A 119 12.98 -10.54 11.43
N LEU A 120 12.61 -10.38 10.15
CA LEU A 120 11.96 -11.46 9.39
C LEU A 120 12.92 -12.60 9.09
N LEU A 121 14.17 -12.31 8.71
CA LEU A 121 15.14 -13.30 8.23
C LEU A 121 15.90 -14.00 9.36
N GLU A 122 16.09 -13.34 10.50
CA GLU A 122 16.83 -13.85 11.65
C GLU A 122 16.35 -15.23 12.16
N PRO A 123 15.03 -15.46 12.36
CA PRO A 123 14.53 -16.76 12.84
C PRO A 123 14.82 -17.93 11.91
N PHE A 124 15.11 -17.65 10.64
CA PHE A 124 15.44 -18.66 9.62
C PHE A 124 16.94 -18.82 9.41
N GLY A 125 17.77 -18.10 10.18
CA GLY A 125 19.23 -18.11 10.02
C GLY A 125 19.71 -17.51 8.70
N LEU A 126 18.90 -16.67 8.06
CA LEU A 126 19.22 -16.02 6.78
C LEU A 126 19.87 -14.67 7.05
N PRO A 127 21.07 -14.40 6.46
CA PRO A 127 21.71 -13.10 6.62
C PRO A 127 20.93 -12.01 5.87
N ALA A 128 20.49 -11.00 6.63
CA ALA A 128 19.67 -9.92 6.10
C ALA A 128 20.47 -8.92 5.26
N GLU A 129 21.78 -8.83 5.46
CA GLU A 129 22.65 -7.80 4.89
C GLU A 129 22.59 -7.74 3.35
N ALA A 130 22.64 -8.90 2.68
CA ALA A 130 22.56 -8.96 1.24
C ALA A 130 21.21 -8.48 0.69
N MET A 131 20.12 -8.86 1.37
CA MET A 131 18.76 -8.43 0.98
C MET A 131 18.56 -6.94 1.21
N ILE A 132 19.04 -6.42 2.34
CA ILE A 132 18.99 -5.00 2.65
C ILE A 132 19.79 -4.22 1.61
N ALA A 133 21.01 -4.65 1.29
CA ALA A 133 21.85 -4.00 0.29
C ALA A 133 21.23 -3.98 -1.12
N MET A 134 20.48 -5.01 -1.48
CA MET A 134 19.78 -5.09 -2.76
C MET A 134 18.50 -4.25 -2.78
N LEU A 135 17.74 -4.23 -1.69
CA LEU A 135 16.42 -3.61 -1.65
C LEU A 135 16.47 -2.11 -1.37
N ILE A 136 17.42 -1.61 -0.57
CA ILE A 136 17.54 -0.17 -0.27
C ILE A 136 17.58 0.68 -1.54
N PRO A 137 18.41 0.39 -2.55
CA PRO A 137 18.43 1.21 -3.79
C PRO A 137 17.14 1.08 -4.62
N LEU A 138 16.43 -0.06 -4.51
CA LEU A 138 15.19 -0.31 -5.24
C LEU A 138 13.96 0.28 -4.53
N ASN A 139 14.05 0.50 -3.23
CA ASN A 139 12.92 0.92 -2.41
C ASN A 139 12.22 2.18 -2.92
N PRO A 140 12.91 3.27 -3.31
CA PRO A 140 12.23 4.47 -3.82
C PRO A 140 11.36 4.21 -5.05
N VAL A 141 11.79 3.29 -5.92
CA VAL A 141 11.04 2.91 -7.12
C VAL A 141 9.84 2.04 -6.73
N LEU A 142 10.05 1.09 -5.83
CA LEU A 142 8.99 0.22 -5.32
C LEU A 142 7.93 1.02 -4.57
N ASP A 143 8.34 1.96 -3.70
CA ASP A 143 7.43 2.83 -2.96
C ASP A 143 6.58 3.69 -3.90
N ALA A 144 7.16 4.26 -4.96
CA ALA A 144 6.43 5.01 -5.95
C ALA A 144 5.33 4.17 -6.62
N VAL A 145 5.66 2.93 -7.00
CA VAL A 145 4.71 2.00 -7.64
C VAL A 145 3.64 1.55 -6.64
N PHE A 146 4.03 1.14 -5.44
CA PHE A 146 3.09 0.67 -4.42
C PHE A 146 2.15 1.79 -3.99
N THR A 147 2.67 3.00 -3.78
CA THR A 147 1.84 4.15 -3.42
C THR A 147 0.85 4.50 -4.51
N ALA A 148 1.26 4.51 -5.77
CA ALA A 148 0.35 4.75 -6.88
C ALA A 148 -0.77 3.69 -6.95
N THR A 149 -0.44 2.42 -6.71
CA THR A 149 -1.47 1.36 -6.66
C THR A 149 -2.37 1.46 -5.42
N LYS A 150 -1.85 1.91 -4.27
CA LYS A 150 -2.56 2.10 -3.00
C LYS A 150 -3.63 3.19 -3.07
N VAL A 151 -3.36 4.27 -3.77
CA VAL A 151 -4.26 5.43 -3.90
C VAL A 151 -5.64 5.04 -4.42
N TYR A 152 -5.69 4.08 -5.34
CA TYR A 152 -6.95 3.66 -5.93
C TYR A 152 -7.90 2.94 -4.95
N PRO A 153 -7.51 1.85 -4.26
CA PRO A 153 -8.38 1.20 -3.28
C PRO A 153 -8.75 2.12 -2.11
N VAL A 154 -7.85 3.00 -1.67
CA VAL A 154 -8.14 4.03 -0.66
C VAL A 154 -9.29 4.94 -1.12
N CYS A 155 -9.23 5.43 -2.36
CA CYS A 155 -10.28 6.27 -2.95
C CYS A 155 -11.63 5.52 -3.03
N VAL A 156 -11.61 4.25 -3.45
CA VAL A 156 -12.82 3.40 -3.51
C VAL A 156 -13.43 3.21 -2.13
N THR A 157 -12.61 2.88 -1.13
CA THR A 157 -13.09 2.67 0.25
C THR A 157 -13.70 3.94 0.82
N ALA A 158 -13.05 5.08 0.64
CA ALA A 158 -13.57 6.37 1.07
C ALA A 158 -14.92 6.69 0.41
N ALA A 159 -15.07 6.43 -0.89
CA ALA A 159 -16.31 6.65 -1.62
C ALA A 159 -17.45 5.73 -1.13
N VAL A 160 -17.15 4.45 -0.90
CA VAL A 160 -18.14 3.47 -0.42
C VAL A 160 -18.61 3.82 0.99
N MET A 161 -17.67 4.10 1.89
CA MET A 161 -17.99 4.42 3.30
C MET A 161 -18.77 5.74 3.41
N SER A 162 -18.37 6.76 2.64
CA SER A 162 -19.07 8.04 2.65
C SER A 162 -20.52 7.89 2.19
N LYS A 163 -20.78 7.17 1.11
CA LYS A 163 -22.15 6.92 0.66
C LYS A 163 -23.00 6.12 1.65
N ARG A 164 -22.38 5.19 2.38
CA ARG A 164 -23.10 4.48 3.45
C ARG A 164 -23.46 5.39 4.63
N MET A 165 -22.59 6.32 4.96
CA MET A 165 -22.84 7.29 6.04
C MET A 165 -23.87 8.36 5.66
N GLU A 166 -23.94 8.72 4.38
CA GLU A 166 -24.94 9.67 3.86
C GLU A 166 -26.34 9.02 3.69
N GLY A 167 -26.40 7.68 3.61
CA GLY A 167 -27.65 6.91 3.49
C GLY A 167 -28.24 6.44 4.81
N LEU A 168 -27.58 6.74 5.93
CA LEU A 168 -28.05 6.57 7.31
C LEU A 168 -28.56 7.87 7.86
#